data_1848866be9e21d1836355330a021da13
#
_entry.id   1848866be9e21d1836355330a021da13
#
_cell.length_a   1.000
_cell.length_b   1.000
_cell.length_c   1.000
_cell.angle_alpha   90.00
_cell.angle_beta   90.00
_cell.angle_gamma   90.00
#
_symmetry.space_group_name_H-M   'P 1'
#
loop_
_entity.id
_entity.type
_entity.pdbx_description
1 polymer ?
#
loop_
_entity_poly.entity_id
_entity_poly.type
_entity_poly.pdbx_seq_one_letter_code
_entity_poly.pdbx_strand_id
1 'polypeptide(L)'
;MSKAISRRDFMKVTGAVGAAGLLAACGGNSAASSSAASTASSAPAASADESLALSDGPVSMTISWWGGDSRHEAYQNAIKEFQAEHSNITIEPTFAAWSGWEEKMAAAFIAGNAQDVCQVNWNWLYNYSADGSKFVDLNTVSKFLDLTQWDDAAMDACYVANSQQCVPVSMTGRIFFWNMTTFNKAGITEVPKSLDDLMAAGKAFKEKLGDDYYPMHLGAYDRMILMVFYLESKYGKDWADPVTSTLNYTEDEIAEGIDFIKSLVDGHVMMNLKTYYSANSDTATHQSNEWITGKIAGIFEWDSAASKYSSALDDSNKDGFTVGEEIKFGDYNGGFSKVSMGLA
;
A
#
# COMPACT_ATOMS: atom_id res chain seq x y z
N MET A 1 -7.64 5.17 -27.83
CA MET A 1 -7.66 5.01 -26.37
C MET A 1 -7.38 3.54 -26.10
N SER A 2 -6.14 3.18 -25.75
CA SER A 2 -5.82 1.82 -25.30
C SER A 2 -6.34 1.69 -23.87
N LYS A 3 -7.26 0.75 -23.63
CA LYS A 3 -7.64 0.39 -22.26
C LYS A 3 -6.40 -0.16 -21.56
N ALA A 4 -6.01 0.43 -20.44
CA ALA A 4 -5.02 -0.18 -19.58
C ALA A 4 -5.50 -1.58 -19.19
N ILE A 5 -4.66 -2.58 -19.39
CA ILE A 5 -4.96 -3.96 -19.00
C ILE A 5 -4.88 -4.01 -17.47
N SER A 6 -5.94 -4.50 -16.81
CA SER A 6 -5.90 -4.68 -15.35
C SER A 6 -4.86 -5.72 -14.96
N ARG A 7 -4.32 -5.67 -13.73
CA ARG A 7 -3.40 -6.69 -13.20
C ARG A 7 -3.99 -8.10 -13.32
N ARG A 8 -5.29 -8.21 -13.13
CA ARG A 8 -6.05 -9.44 -13.26
C ARG A 8 -6.01 -10.00 -14.69
N ASP A 9 -6.17 -9.15 -15.70
CA ASP A 9 -6.13 -9.58 -17.10
C ASP A 9 -4.71 -9.91 -17.56
N PHE A 10 -3.71 -9.20 -17.03
CA PHE A 10 -2.30 -9.49 -17.26
C PHE A 10 -1.89 -10.84 -16.68
N MET A 11 -2.28 -11.15 -15.44
CA MET A 11 -1.98 -12.43 -14.78
C MET A 11 -2.67 -13.61 -15.46
N LYS A 12 -3.87 -13.43 -16.02
CA LYS A 12 -4.56 -14.45 -16.82
C LYS A 12 -3.80 -14.79 -18.12
N VAL A 13 -3.17 -13.79 -18.73
CA VAL A 13 -2.41 -13.99 -19.99
C VAL A 13 -1.09 -14.69 -19.72
N THR A 14 -0.36 -14.34 -18.65
CA THR A 14 0.93 -14.94 -18.31
C THR A 14 0.82 -16.35 -17.75
N GLY A 15 -0.22 -16.66 -16.97
CA GLY A 15 -0.46 -18.01 -16.46
C GLY A 15 -0.73 -19.04 -17.57
N ALA A 16 -1.38 -18.63 -18.65
CA ALA A 16 -1.64 -19.49 -19.81
C ALA A 16 -0.39 -19.82 -20.63
N VAL A 17 0.61 -18.91 -20.65
CA VAL A 17 1.88 -19.12 -21.38
C VAL A 17 2.84 -20.00 -20.58
N GLY A 18 2.85 -19.90 -19.25
CA GLY A 18 3.73 -20.70 -18.38
C GLY A 18 3.36 -22.18 -18.33
N ALA A 19 2.08 -22.53 -18.39
CA ALA A 19 1.63 -23.93 -18.36
C ALA A 19 1.89 -24.67 -19.67
N ALA A 20 1.97 -23.99 -20.81
CA ALA A 20 2.25 -24.60 -22.11
C ALA A 20 3.74 -24.92 -22.30
N GLY A 21 4.65 -24.24 -21.59
CA GLY A 21 6.11 -24.45 -21.71
C GLY A 21 6.67 -25.66 -20.97
N LEU A 22 5.98 -26.20 -19.98
CA LEU A 22 6.47 -27.32 -19.15
C LEU A 22 6.11 -28.71 -19.67
N LEU A 23 5.18 -28.81 -20.64
CA LEU A 23 4.78 -30.11 -21.23
C LEU A 23 5.56 -30.49 -22.51
N ALA A 24 6.47 -29.65 -23.02
CA ALA A 24 7.22 -29.88 -24.25
C ALA A 24 8.58 -30.57 -24.05
N ALA A 25 8.96 -30.95 -22.82
CA ALA A 25 10.29 -31.47 -22.50
C ALA A 25 10.42 -33.00 -22.46
N CYS A 26 9.38 -33.78 -22.77
CA CYS A 26 9.50 -35.24 -22.83
C CYS A 26 8.78 -35.83 -24.05
N GLY A 27 9.54 -36.15 -25.11
CA GLY A 27 9.11 -37.10 -26.15
C GLY A 27 9.29 -36.62 -27.59
N GLY A 28 10.23 -37.26 -28.30
CA GLY A 28 10.80 -36.97 -29.61
C GLY A 28 9.89 -36.98 -30.83
N ASN A 29 10.37 -36.24 -31.76
CA ASN A 29 10.41 -36.41 -33.23
C ASN A 29 9.12 -36.69 -33.99
N SER A 30 8.60 -35.69 -34.73
CA SER A 30 8.36 -35.70 -36.18
C SER A 30 7.58 -34.49 -36.64
N ALA A 31 8.00 -33.90 -37.74
CA ALA A 31 7.46 -32.73 -38.39
C ALA A 31 6.08 -32.95 -39.00
N ALA A 32 5.19 -31.95 -38.84
CA ALA A 32 4.19 -31.59 -39.85
C ALA A 32 3.64 -30.20 -39.54
N SER A 33 3.76 -29.29 -40.49
CA SER A 33 3.17 -27.98 -40.53
C SER A 33 1.67 -28.06 -40.66
N SER A 34 0.90 -27.43 -39.81
CA SER A 34 -0.46 -26.98 -40.10
C SER A 34 -0.80 -25.76 -39.24
N SER A 35 -1.17 -24.68 -39.91
CA SER A 35 -1.72 -23.47 -39.37
C SER A 35 -2.98 -23.77 -38.54
N ALA A 36 -2.94 -23.53 -37.24
CA ALA A 36 -4.09 -23.57 -36.38
C ALA A 36 -4.39 -22.17 -35.86
N ALA A 37 -5.58 -21.72 -36.13
CA ALA A 37 -6.17 -20.50 -35.61
C ALA A 37 -6.18 -20.56 -34.06
N SER A 38 -5.64 -19.51 -33.41
CA SER A 38 -5.69 -19.36 -31.98
C SER A 38 -7.13 -19.01 -31.56
N THR A 39 -7.89 -20.01 -31.16
CA THR A 39 -9.03 -19.80 -30.28
C THR A 39 -8.50 -19.47 -28.90
N ALA A 40 -8.71 -18.24 -28.46
CA ALA A 40 -8.51 -17.86 -27.08
C ALA A 40 -9.42 -18.72 -26.18
N SER A 41 -8.84 -19.74 -25.56
CA SER A 41 -9.52 -20.49 -24.50
C SER A 41 -9.49 -19.61 -23.26
N SER A 42 -10.63 -19.02 -22.92
CA SER A 42 -10.86 -18.47 -21.58
C SER A 42 -10.65 -19.62 -20.60
N ALA A 43 -9.65 -19.52 -19.71
CA ALA A 43 -9.54 -20.42 -18.57
C ALA A 43 -10.87 -20.38 -17.81
N PRO A 44 -11.44 -21.52 -17.42
CA PRO A 44 -12.67 -21.52 -16.65
C PRO A 44 -12.40 -20.79 -15.35
N ALA A 45 -13.25 -19.81 -15.00
CA ALA A 45 -13.30 -19.29 -13.64
C ALA A 45 -13.46 -20.48 -12.70
N ALA A 46 -12.67 -20.52 -11.62
CA ALA A 46 -12.85 -21.54 -10.61
C ALA A 46 -14.32 -21.50 -10.17
N SER A 47 -15.04 -22.59 -10.40
CA SER A 47 -16.45 -22.67 -10.01
C SER A 47 -16.53 -22.96 -8.52
N ALA A 48 -17.44 -22.28 -7.82
CA ALA A 48 -17.75 -22.60 -6.43
C ALA A 48 -18.02 -24.10 -6.27
N ASP A 49 -17.48 -24.70 -5.22
CA ASP A 49 -17.76 -26.11 -4.91
C ASP A 49 -19.19 -26.22 -4.35
N GLU A 50 -20.10 -26.76 -5.13
CA GLU A 50 -21.50 -26.95 -4.73
C GLU A 50 -21.68 -27.98 -3.59
N SER A 51 -20.64 -28.78 -3.31
CA SER A 51 -20.66 -29.72 -2.19
C SER A 51 -20.43 -29.09 -0.83
N LEU A 52 -19.86 -27.85 -0.80
CA LEU A 52 -19.64 -27.11 0.43
C LEU A 52 -20.96 -26.76 1.12
N ALA A 53 -21.01 -26.96 2.43
CA ALA A 53 -22.11 -26.58 3.30
C ALA A 53 -21.57 -25.98 4.60
N LEU A 54 -22.31 -25.02 5.16
CA LEU A 54 -22.00 -24.49 6.49
C LEU A 54 -22.24 -25.57 7.55
N SER A 55 -21.40 -25.59 8.58
CA SER A 55 -21.56 -26.52 9.71
C SER A 55 -22.64 -26.01 10.67
N ASP A 56 -23.58 -26.87 11.03
CA ASP A 56 -24.54 -26.62 12.11
C ASP A 56 -23.97 -26.99 13.49
N GLY A 57 -22.82 -27.66 13.54
CA GLY A 57 -22.13 -28.08 14.76
C GLY A 57 -21.27 -26.96 15.36
N PRO A 58 -20.68 -27.21 16.56
CA PRO A 58 -19.71 -26.26 17.14
C PRO A 58 -18.50 -26.06 16.23
N VAL A 59 -18.16 -24.79 16.00
CA VAL A 59 -16.98 -24.36 15.24
C VAL A 59 -16.09 -23.51 16.14
N SER A 60 -14.80 -23.82 16.19
CA SER A 60 -13.77 -22.99 16.81
C SER A 60 -12.81 -22.53 15.73
N MET A 61 -12.57 -21.23 15.67
CA MET A 61 -11.67 -20.63 14.71
C MET A 61 -10.83 -19.52 15.34
N THR A 62 -9.73 -19.20 14.73
CA THR A 62 -8.78 -18.18 15.16
C THR A 62 -8.69 -17.06 14.14
N ILE A 63 -8.55 -15.81 14.62
CA ILE A 63 -8.37 -14.64 13.74
C ILE A 63 -7.20 -13.81 14.23
N SER A 64 -6.48 -13.18 13.31
CA SER A 64 -5.38 -12.30 13.66
C SER A 64 -5.36 -10.99 12.86
N TRP A 65 -4.95 -9.90 13.55
CA TRP A 65 -4.77 -8.59 12.93
C TRP A 65 -3.78 -7.72 13.70
N TRP A 66 -3.27 -6.68 13.01
CA TRP A 66 -2.49 -5.62 13.67
C TRP A 66 -3.25 -4.30 13.68
N GLY A 67 -2.87 -3.41 14.61
CA GLY A 67 -3.46 -2.07 14.67
C GLY A 67 -3.10 -1.34 15.95
N GLY A 68 -3.82 -0.24 16.17
CA GLY A 68 -3.87 0.48 17.44
C GLY A 68 -5.12 0.10 18.25
N ASP A 69 -5.23 0.65 19.44
CA ASP A 69 -6.26 0.31 20.43
C ASP A 69 -7.68 0.41 19.88
N SER A 70 -7.98 1.47 19.13
CA SER A 70 -9.32 1.66 18.53
C SER A 70 -9.69 0.55 17.53
N ARG A 71 -8.72 0.06 16.75
CA ARG A 71 -8.95 -1.07 15.86
C ARG A 71 -9.13 -2.36 16.64
N HIS A 72 -8.31 -2.58 17.67
CA HIS A 72 -8.45 -3.75 18.54
C HIS A 72 -9.83 -3.82 19.19
N GLU A 73 -10.33 -2.70 19.68
CA GLU A 73 -11.66 -2.61 20.26
C GLU A 73 -12.76 -2.87 19.23
N ALA A 74 -12.66 -2.25 18.04
CA ALA A 74 -13.66 -2.43 16.97
C ALA A 74 -13.77 -3.90 16.52
N TYR A 75 -12.65 -4.57 16.28
CA TYR A 75 -12.67 -6.00 15.88
C TYR A 75 -13.19 -6.90 17.00
N GLN A 76 -12.81 -6.67 18.26
CA GLN A 76 -13.33 -7.46 19.38
C GLN A 76 -14.83 -7.27 19.57
N ASN A 77 -15.35 -6.05 19.38
CA ASN A 77 -16.79 -5.78 19.43
C ASN A 77 -17.51 -6.50 18.27
N ALA A 78 -16.99 -6.43 17.06
CA ALA A 78 -17.57 -7.14 15.91
C ALA A 78 -17.58 -8.66 16.11
N ILE A 79 -16.50 -9.25 16.65
CA ILE A 79 -16.45 -10.68 16.99
C ILE A 79 -17.54 -11.03 18.03
N LYS A 80 -17.69 -10.20 19.06
CA LYS A 80 -18.69 -10.42 20.10
C LYS A 80 -20.12 -10.37 19.55
N GLU A 81 -20.42 -9.42 18.69
CA GLU A 81 -21.72 -9.30 18.02
C GLU A 81 -21.96 -10.51 17.10
N PHE A 82 -20.99 -10.89 16.30
CA PHE A 82 -21.08 -12.06 15.41
C PHE A 82 -21.35 -13.35 16.21
N GLN A 83 -20.62 -13.59 17.30
CA GLN A 83 -20.84 -14.78 18.14
C GLN A 83 -22.19 -14.75 18.87
N ALA A 84 -22.77 -13.57 19.13
CA ALA A 84 -24.10 -13.48 19.70
C ALA A 84 -25.19 -13.94 18.70
N GLU A 85 -24.99 -13.69 17.41
CA GLU A 85 -25.87 -14.16 16.33
C GLU A 85 -25.61 -15.62 15.94
N HIS A 86 -24.35 -16.08 16.09
CA HIS A 86 -23.87 -17.41 15.70
C HIS A 86 -23.30 -18.17 16.90
N SER A 87 -24.17 -18.61 17.80
CA SER A 87 -23.80 -19.19 19.10
C SER A 87 -23.03 -20.51 19.01
N ASN A 88 -23.03 -21.17 17.85
CA ASN A 88 -22.24 -22.36 17.57
C ASN A 88 -20.79 -22.07 17.16
N ILE A 89 -20.43 -20.77 16.95
CA ILE A 89 -19.11 -20.36 16.51
C ILE A 89 -18.37 -19.68 17.67
N THR A 90 -17.13 -20.13 17.93
CA THR A 90 -16.21 -19.49 18.87
C THR A 90 -15.01 -18.96 18.09
N ILE A 91 -14.67 -17.68 18.29
CA ILE A 91 -13.55 -17.03 17.61
C ILE A 91 -12.53 -16.58 18.65
N GLU A 92 -11.28 -17.03 18.51
CA GLU A 92 -10.16 -16.65 19.36
C GLU A 92 -9.29 -15.61 18.64
N PRO A 93 -9.24 -14.36 19.12
CA PRO A 93 -8.46 -13.31 18.49
C PRO A 93 -7.00 -13.31 18.92
N THR A 94 -6.09 -13.01 17.99
CA THR A 94 -4.69 -12.67 18.23
C THR A 94 -4.39 -11.33 17.58
N PHE A 95 -3.90 -10.34 18.32
CA PHE A 95 -3.61 -9.02 17.77
C PHE A 95 -2.43 -8.36 18.48
N ALA A 96 -1.80 -7.41 17.79
CA ALA A 96 -0.73 -6.57 18.33
C ALA A 96 -0.57 -5.27 17.52
N ALA A 97 0.35 -4.39 17.96
CA ALA A 97 0.81 -3.27 17.15
C ALA A 97 1.57 -3.78 15.90
N TRP A 98 1.78 -2.90 14.92
CA TRP A 98 2.52 -3.23 13.68
C TRP A 98 3.97 -3.67 13.94
N SER A 99 4.64 -3.03 14.90
CA SER A 99 6.05 -3.32 15.19
C SER A 99 6.26 -4.79 15.57
N GLY A 100 7.08 -5.52 14.81
CA GLY A 100 7.35 -6.94 14.99
C GLY A 100 6.21 -7.87 14.54
N TRP A 101 5.12 -7.32 14.01
CA TRP A 101 3.98 -8.13 13.56
C TRP A 101 4.29 -8.91 12.28
N GLU A 102 4.97 -8.27 11.32
CA GLU A 102 5.34 -8.90 10.05
C GLU A 102 6.23 -10.11 10.28
N GLU A 103 7.26 -9.98 11.11
CA GLU A 103 8.18 -11.08 11.44
C GLU A 103 7.46 -12.24 12.15
N LYS A 104 6.53 -11.91 13.05
CA LYS A 104 5.69 -12.90 13.73
C LYS A 104 4.83 -13.68 12.73
N MET A 105 4.17 -12.98 11.81
CA MET A 105 3.31 -13.62 10.82
C MET A 105 4.11 -14.40 9.77
N ALA A 106 5.27 -13.90 9.35
CA ALA A 106 6.18 -14.63 8.48
C ALA A 106 6.57 -15.99 9.09
N ALA A 107 6.94 -16.00 10.36
CA ALA A 107 7.27 -17.23 11.08
C ALA A 107 6.05 -18.19 11.16
N ALA A 108 4.86 -17.67 11.41
CA ALA A 108 3.62 -18.46 11.50
C ALA A 108 3.24 -19.08 10.14
N PHE A 109 3.34 -18.33 9.04
CA PHE A 109 3.09 -18.86 7.69
C PHE A 109 4.10 -19.94 7.28
N ILE A 110 5.39 -19.74 7.59
CA ILE A 110 6.42 -20.73 7.31
C ILE A 110 6.19 -22.01 8.14
N ALA A 111 5.82 -21.86 9.41
CA ALA A 111 5.57 -22.99 10.31
C ALA A 111 4.22 -23.69 10.05
N GLY A 112 3.33 -23.13 9.24
CA GLY A 112 1.99 -23.67 8.98
C GLY A 112 1.07 -23.60 10.20
N ASN A 113 1.25 -22.62 11.08
CA ASN A 113 0.45 -22.39 12.28
C ASN A 113 -0.11 -20.95 12.37
N ALA A 114 -0.28 -20.32 11.22
CA ALA A 114 -1.01 -19.06 11.13
C ALA A 114 -2.47 -19.28 11.55
N GLN A 115 -3.16 -18.19 11.94
CA GLN A 115 -4.58 -18.23 12.29
C GLN A 115 -5.43 -18.60 11.07
N ASP A 116 -6.63 -19.15 11.31
CA ASP A 116 -7.57 -19.53 10.24
C ASP A 116 -7.97 -18.34 9.38
N VAL A 117 -8.10 -17.16 10.00
CA VAL A 117 -8.34 -15.89 9.29
C VAL A 117 -7.26 -14.90 9.70
N CYS A 118 -6.52 -14.39 8.73
CA CYS A 118 -5.42 -13.46 8.95
C CYS A 118 -5.65 -12.13 8.24
N GLN A 119 -5.47 -11.02 8.94
CA GLN A 119 -5.23 -9.76 8.24
C GLN A 119 -3.84 -9.84 7.60
N VAL A 120 -3.77 -9.62 6.30
CA VAL A 120 -2.52 -9.64 5.52
C VAL A 120 -2.29 -8.30 4.83
N ASN A 121 -1.03 -7.91 4.71
CA ASN A 121 -0.68 -6.80 3.85
C ASN A 121 -0.61 -7.30 2.39
N TRP A 122 -1.03 -6.49 1.43
CA TRP A 122 -1.12 -6.89 0.01
C TRP A 122 0.19 -7.48 -0.55
N ASN A 123 1.36 -6.95 -0.15
CA ASN A 123 2.65 -7.44 -0.58
C ASN A 123 3.01 -8.82 0.00
N TRP A 124 2.39 -9.21 1.13
CA TRP A 124 2.61 -10.54 1.72
C TRP A 124 2.06 -11.66 0.86
N LEU A 125 1.01 -11.40 0.07
CA LEU A 125 0.48 -12.37 -0.89
C LEU A 125 1.55 -12.79 -1.90
N TYR A 126 2.35 -11.85 -2.37
CA TYR A 126 3.47 -12.14 -3.28
C TYR A 126 4.64 -12.83 -2.57
N ASN A 127 4.87 -12.53 -1.30
CA ASN A 127 5.97 -13.12 -0.53
C ASN A 127 5.66 -14.54 -0.06
N TYR A 128 4.43 -14.80 0.37
CA TYR A 128 4.07 -16.06 1.03
C TYR A 128 3.21 -16.96 0.17
N SER A 129 2.53 -16.44 -0.82
CA SER A 129 1.58 -17.17 -1.68
C SER A 129 1.69 -16.74 -3.14
N ALA A 130 2.91 -16.56 -3.65
CA ALA A 130 3.16 -16.17 -5.03
C ALA A 130 2.55 -17.14 -6.07
N ASP A 131 2.40 -18.39 -5.71
CA ASP A 131 1.78 -19.45 -6.50
C ASP A 131 0.26 -19.62 -6.26
N GLY A 132 -0.33 -18.82 -5.37
CA GLY A 132 -1.76 -18.88 -5.02
C GLY A 132 -2.15 -20.03 -4.09
N SER A 133 -1.19 -20.76 -3.50
CA SER A 133 -1.46 -22.02 -2.79
C SER A 133 -1.60 -21.88 -1.26
N LYS A 134 -1.25 -20.75 -0.66
CA LYS A 134 -1.22 -20.60 0.81
C LYS A 134 -2.53 -20.16 1.41
N PHE A 135 -3.32 -19.39 0.67
CA PHE A 135 -4.64 -18.94 1.11
C PHE A 135 -5.72 -19.54 0.22
N VAL A 136 -6.91 -19.67 0.78
CA VAL A 136 -8.06 -20.20 0.04
C VAL A 136 -8.39 -19.26 -1.13
N ASP A 137 -8.64 -19.82 -2.30
CA ASP A 137 -9.24 -19.07 -3.39
C ASP A 137 -10.71 -18.78 -3.06
N LEU A 138 -11.00 -17.53 -2.70
CA LEU A 138 -12.33 -17.09 -2.30
C LEU A 138 -13.38 -17.22 -3.42
N ASN A 139 -12.96 -17.35 -4.68
CA ASN A 139 -13.90 -17.70 -5.76
C ASN A 139 -14.54 -19.07 -5.55
N THR A 140 -13.85 -20.02 -4.89
CA THR A 140 -14.37 -21.35 -4.59
C THR A 140 -15.46 -21.35 -3.53
N VAL A 141 -15.52 -20.31 -2.70
CA VAL A 141 -16.53 -20.13 -1.63
C VAL A 141 -17.54 -19.03 -1.94
N SER A 142 -17.61 -18.56 -3.19
CA SER A 142 -18.51 -17.50 -3.64
C SER A 142 -20.00 -17.78 -3.40
N LYS A 143 -20.37 -19.03 -3.15
CA LYS A 143 -21.70 -19.45 -2.68
C LYS A 143 -22.07 -18.83 -1.31
N PHE A 144 -21.07 -18.57 -0.45
CA PHE A 144 -21.25 -18.04 0.90
C PHE A 144 -20.74 -16.62 1.05
N LEU A 145 -19.84 -16.19 0.17
CA LEU A 145 -19.20 -14.88 0.22
C LEU A 145 -19.47 -14.13 -1.10
N ASP A 146 -20.31 -13.11 -1.03
CA ASP A 146 -20.57 -12.23 -2.17
C ASP A 146 -19.40 -11.29 -2.39
N LEU A 147 -18.55 -11.61 -3.35
CA LEU A 147 -17.36 -10.82 -3.70
C LEU A 147 -17.69 -9.55 -4.50
N THR A 148 -18.94 -9.36 -4.92
CA THR A 148 -19.36 -8.14 -5.64
C THR A 148 -19.55 -6.93 -4.74
N GLN A 149 -19.43 -7.12 -3.42
CA GLN A 149 -19.50 -6.04 -2.43
C GLN A 149 -18.30 -5.08 -2.47
N TRP A 150 -17.20 -5.49 -3.10
CA TRP A 150 -15.97 -4.70 -3.21
C TRP A 150 -15.76 -4.17 -4.61
N ASP A 151 -15.11 -3.02 -4.68
CA ASP A 151 -14.66 -2.42 -5.93
C ASP A 151 -13.60 -3.29 -6.61
N ASP A 152 -13.68 -3.45 -7.93
CA ASP A 152 -12.76 -4.28 -8.72
C ASP A 152 -11.30 -3.86 -8.52
N ALA A 153 -11.01 -2.57 -8.43
CA ALA A 153 -9.64 -2.08 -8.26
C ALA A 153 -9.07 -2.43 -6.87
N ALA A 154 -9.92 -2.48 -5.84
CA ALA A 154 -9.52 -2.93 -4.50
C ALA A 154 -9.31 -4.45 -4.48
N MET A 155 -10.19 -5.22 -5.14
CA MET A 155 -10.08 -6.67 -5.27
C MET A 155 -8.84 -7.11 -6.06
N ASP A 156 -8.43 -6.35 -7.07
CA ASP A 156 -7.22 -6.63 -7.86
C ASP A 156 -5.94 -6.69 -6.99
N ALA A 157 -5.86 -5.89 -5.93
CA ALA A 157 -4.73 -5.93 -5.01
C ALA A 157 -4.67 -7.22 -4.17
N CYS A 158 -5.78 -7.93 -4.08
CA CYS A 158 -5.93 -9.19 -3.34
C CYS A 158 -5.89 -10.43 -4.25
N TYR A 159 -5.60 -10.24 -5.53
CA TYR A 159 -5.63 -11.31 -6.54
C TYR A 159 -4.21 -11.65 -6.98
N VAL A 160 -3.77 -12.87 -6.71
CA VAL A 160 -2.42 -13.37 -7.02
C VAL A 160 -2.52 -14.77 -7.61
N ALA A 161 -1.72 -15.07 -8.65
CA ALA A 161 -1.62 -16.38 -9.30
C ALA A 161 -2.99 -16.98 -9.72
N ASN A 162 -3.86 -16.14 -10.27
CA ASN A 162 -5.24 -16.52 -10.67
C ASN A 162 -6.17 -16.92 -9.51
N SER A 163 -5.85 -16.54 -8.28
CA SER A 163 -6.60 -16.83 -7.07
C SER A 163 -6.98 -15.53 -6.35
N GLN A 164 -8.22 -15.38 -5.95
CA GLN A 164 -8.68 -14.31 -5.05
C GLN A 164 -8.40 -14.72 -3.63
N GLN A 165 -7.24 -14.36 -3.10
CA GLN A 165 -6.74 -14.89 -1.84
C GLN A 165 -7.23 -14.16 -0.60
N CYS A 166 -7.76 -12.96 -0.74
CA CYS A 166 -8.37 -12.21 0.35
C CYS A 166 -9.36 -11.17 -0.16
N VAL A 167 -10.07 -10.52 0.75
CA VAL A 167 -10.91 -9.36 0.48
C VAL A 167 -10.31 -8.10 1.11
N PRO A 168 -10.42 -6.92 0.48
CA PRO A 168 -9.88 -5.70 1.06
C PRO A 168 -10.71 -5.25 2.27
N VAL A 169 -10.07 -5.12 3.44
CA VAL A 169 -10.72 -4.58 4.66
C VAL A 169 -10.47 -3.09 4.83
N SER A 170 -9.41 -2.56 4.22
CA SER A 170 -9.14 -1.13 4.15
C SER A 170 -8.19 -0.82 3.01
N MET A 171 -8.32 0.38 2.48
CA MET A 171 -7.34 0.99 1.58
C MET A 171 -6.69 2.15 2.31
N THR A 172 -5.39 2.32 2.14
CA THR A 172 -4.64 3.45 2.67
C THR A 172 -3.69 3.96 1.60
N GLY A 173 -3.39 5.23 1.64
CA GLY A 173 -2.49 5.88 0.70
C GLY A 173 -1.57 6.86 1.41
N ARG A 174 -0.52 7.29 0.72
CA ARG A 174 0.29 8.40 1.18
C ARG A 174 -0.29 9.71 0.70
N ILE A 175 -0.40 10.65 1.63
CA ILE A 175 -0.93 11.98 1.39
C ILE A 175 -0.02 13.02 2.06
N PHE A 176 -0.16 14.26 1.65
CA PHE A 176 0.52 15.35 2.31
C PHE A 176 -0.31 15.86 3.49
N PHE A 177 0.36 16.12 4.60
CA PHE A 177 -0.19 16.88 5.71
C PHE A 177 0.59 18.16 5.85
N TRP A 178 -0.12 19.27 6.09
CA TRP A 178 0.45 20.59 6.21
C TRP A 178 0.06 21.27 7.52
N ASN A 179 0.97 22.04 8.09
CA ASN A 179 0.70 22.98 9.16
C ASN A 179 0.53 24.36 8.57
N MET A 180 -0.68 24.71 8.23
CA MET A 180 -1.01 26.00 7.60
C MET A 180 -0.76 27.20 8.52
N THR A 181 -0.67 27.02 9.85
CA THR A 181 -0.22 28.07 10.76
C THR A 181 1.17 28.59 10.39
N THR A 182 2.12 27.66 10.10
CA THR A 182 3.47 28.06 9.67
C THR A 182 3.49 28.56 8.23
N PHE A 183 2.74 27.96 7.32
CA PHE A 183 2.59 28.45 5.95
C PHE A 183 2.07 29.89 5.93
N ASN A 184 1.05 30.20 6.73
CA ASN A 184 0.51 31.56 6.86
C ASN A 184 1.56 32.57 7.37
N LYS A 185 2.41 32.17 8.33
CA LYS A 185 3.54 33.00 8.80
C LYS A 185 4.53 33.28 7.65
N ALA A 186 4.70 32.34 6.72
CA ALA A 186 5.49 32.52 5.51
C ALA A 186 4.73 33.31 4.41
N GLY A 187 3.47 33.68 4.64
CA GLY A 187 2.61 34.40 3.70
C GLY A 187 1.99 33.53 2.61
N ILE A 188 1.88 32.25 2.86
CA ILE A 188 1.28 31.26 1.96
C ILE A 188 -0.05 30.82 2.58
N THR A 189 -1.16 31.04 1.88
CA THR A 189 -2.53 30.80 2.38
C THR A 189 -3.18 29.56 1.78
N GLU A 190 -2.61 28.99 0.74
CA GLU A 190 -3.07 27.77 0.04
C GLU A 190 -2.09 26.64 0.27
N VAL A 191 -2.61 25.41 0.32
CA VAL A 191 -1.76 24.20 0.32
C VAL A 191 -1.03 24.07 -1.01
N PRO A 192 0.22 23.56 -1.04
CA PRO A 192 0.92 23.30 -2.30
C PRO A 192 0.18 22.27 -3.16
N LYS A 193 0.07 22.53 -4.47
CA LYS A 193 -0.61 21.69 -5.47
C LYS A 193 0.30 21.28 -6.62
N SER A 194 1.52 21.80 -6.65
CA SER A 194 2.51 21.57 -7.69
C SER A 194 3.93 21.58 -7.14
N LEU A 195 4.88 21.10 -7.95
CA LEU A 195 6.31 21.23 -7.63
C LEU A 195 6.72 22.71 -7.52
N ASP A 196 6.20 23.56 -8.38
CA ASP A 196 6.48 25.00 -8.36
C ASP A 196 6.01 25.63 -7.05
N ASP A 197 4.84 25.23 -6.53
CA ASP A 197 4.35 25.69 -5.22
C ASP A 197 5.27 25.26 -4.09
N LEU A 198 5.78 24.03 -4.12
CA LEU A 198 6.74 23.53 -3.13
C LEU A 198 8.05 24.34 -3.18
N MET A 199 8.58 24.57 -4.36
CA MET A 199 9.80 25.37 -4.53
C MET A 199 9.61 26.84 -4.10
N ALA A 200 8.45 27.42 -4.42
CA ALA A 200 8.08 28.77 -3.95
C ALA A 200 7.94 28.80 -2.42
N ALA A 201 7.36 27.76 -1.82
CA ALA A 201 7.25 27.64 -0.37
C ALA A 201 8.64 27.56 0.29
N GLY A 202 9.57 26.76 -0.23
CA GLY A 202 10.94 26.69 0.26
C GLY A 202 11.61 28.06 0.32
N LYS A 203 11.51 28.82 -0.78
CA LYS A 203 12.02 30.18 -0.85
C LYS A 203 11.36 31.10 0.18
N ALA A 204 10.04 31.12 0.27
CA ALA A 204 9.29 31.98 1.18
C ALA A 204 9.59 31.66 2.65
N PHE A 205 9.70 30.38 3.02
CA PHE A 205 10.07 29.96 4.37
C PHE A 205 11.45 30.48 4.74
N LYS A 206 12.44 30.27 3.86
CA LYS A 206 13.80 30.75 4.09
C LYS A 206 13.87 32.27 4.25
N GLU A 207 13.22 33.02 3.36
CA GLU A 207 13.24 34.49 3.37
C GLU A 207 12.51 35.11 4.56
N LYS A 208 11.39 34.53 4.98
CA LYS A 208 10.51 35.14 5.99
C LYS A 208 10.65 34.52 7.38
N LEU A 209 10.98 33.25 7.48
CA LEU A 209 11.05 32.54 8.76
C LEU A 209 12.49 32.16 9.14
N GLY A 210 13.41 32.14 8.18
CA GLY A 210 14.82 31.81 8.38
C GLY A 210 15.17 30.36 8.09
N ASP A 211 16.44 30.02 8.31
CA ASP A 211 17.03 28.76 7.89
C ASP A 211 16.54 27.54 8.69
N ASP A 212 15.87 27.75 9.83
CA ASP A 212 15.37 26.69 10.70
C ASP A 212 13.97 26.18 10.33
N TYR A 213 13.27 26.84 9.41
CA TYR A 213 11.90 26.52 9.03
C TYR A 213 11.83 25.93 7.64
N TYR A 214 11.14 24.80 7.51
CA TYR A 214 11.03 24.06 6.27
C TYR A 214 9.57 23.76 5.94
N PRO A 215 9.13 23.92 4.67
CA PRO A 215 7.80 23.50 4.23
C PRO A 215 7.47 22.06 4.55
N MET A 216 8.45 21.13 4.45
CA MET A 216 8.27 19.74 4.85
C MET A 216 9.60 19.07 5.23
N HIS A 217 9.47 17.88 5.83
CA HIS A 217 10.60 16.97 6.02
C HIS A 217 10.16 15.53 5.77
N LEU A 218 11.07 14.75 5.20
CA LEU A 218 10.91 13.32 4.98
C LEU A 218 12.18 12.58 5.42
N GLY A 219 12.00 11.45 6.09
CA GLY A 219 13.07 10.50 6.38
C GLY A 219 13.61 9.84 5.10
N ALA A 220 14.70 9.08 5.21
CA ALA A 220 15.34 8.45 4.05
C ALA A 220 14.38 7.54 3.27
N TYR A 221 13.61 6.72 3.98
CA TYR A 221 12.62 5.84 3.37
C TYR A 221 11.51 6.62 2.64
N ASP A 222 10.97 7.66 3.28
CA ASP A 222 9.88 8.44 2.71
C ASP A 222 10.32 9.27 1.51
N ARG A 223 11.60 9.68 1.45
CA ARG A 223 12.19 10.31 0.25
C ARG A 223 12.24 9.36 -0.91
N MET A 224 12.60 8.10 -0.66
CA MET A 224 12.57 7.07 -1.70
C MET A 224 11.15 6.86 -2.23
N ILE A 225 10.17 6.80 -1.33
CA ILE A 225 8.76 6.65 -1.73
C ILE A 225 8.29 7.86 -2.55
N LEU A 226 8.62 9.10 -2.13
CA LEU A 226 8.27 10.29 -2.89
C LEU A 226 8.97 10.32 -4.27
N MET A 227 10.22 9.87 -4.34
CA MET A 227 10.95 9.74 -5.60
C MET A 227 10.25 8.78 -6.57
N VAL A 228 9.84 7.61 -6.07
CA VAL A 228 9.10 6.62 -6.88
C VAL A 228 7.77 7.20 -7.35
N PHE A 229 7.04 7.86 -6.46
CA PHE A 229 5.79 8.56 -6.81
C PHE A 229 5.99 9.61 -7.92
N TYR A 230 7.06 10.41 -7.82
CA TYR A 230 7.43 11.37 -8.86
C TYR A 230 7.70 10.67 -10.20
N LEU A 231 8.50 9.61 -10.20
CA LEU A 231 8.86 8.88 -11.41
C LEU A 231 7.63 8.21 -12.06
N GLU A 232 6.80 7.55 -11.27
CA GLU A 232 5.56 6.93 -11.76
C GLU A 232 4.61 7.99 -12.36
N SER A 233 4.45 9.12 -11.68
CA SER A 233 3.63 10.23 -12.18
C SER A 233 4.17 10.83 -13.47
N LYS A 234 5.48 10.94 -13.60
CA LYS A 234 6.13 11.52 -14.77
C LYS A 234 6.13 10.60 -15.99
N TYR A 235 6.47 9.34 -15.80
CA TYR A 235 6.68 8.39 -16.89
C TYR A 235 5.47 7.51 -17.20
N GLY A 236 4.46 7.49 -16.34
CA GLY A 236 3.25 6.71 -16.53
C GLY A 236 3.45 5.20 -16.52
N LYS A 237 4.43 4.72 -15.74
CA LYS A 237 4.74 3.28 -15.62
C LYS A 237 5.02 2.92 -14.15
N ASP A 238 4.65 1.73 -13.75
CA ASP A 238 4.91 1.21 -12.41
C ASP A 238 6.41 1.10 -12.14
N TRP A 239 6.82 1.26 -10.88
CA TRP A 239 8.22 1.16 -10.44
C TRP A 239 8.86 -0.17 -10.81
N ALA A 240 8.15 -1.26 -10.58
CA ALA A 240 8.62 -2.59 -10.88
C ALA A 240 7.50 -3.46 -11.47
N ASP A 241 7.89 -4.42 -12.28
CA ASP A 241 7.02 -5.49 -12.72
C ASP A 241 6.88 -6.52 -11.58
N PRO A 242 5.67 -6.71 -11.01
CA PRO A 242 5.47 -7.62 -9.87
C PRO A 242 5.63 -9.10 -10.23
N VAL A 243 5.55 -9.45 -11.52
CA VAL A 243 5.68 -10.85 -11.99
C VAL A 243 7.13 -11.24 -12.16
N THR A 244 7.91 -10.37 -12.83
CA THR A 244 9.32 -10.63 -13.10
C THR A 244 10.24 -10.11 -12.01
N SER A 245 9.73 -9.30 -11.07
CA SER A 245 10.49 -8.61 -10.03
C SER A 245 11.63 -7.73 -10.61
N THR A 246 11.40 -7.19 -11.81
CA THR A 246 12.38 -6.31 -12.48
C THR A 246 11.94 -4.85 -12.38
N LEU A 247 12.93 -3.96 -12.26
CA LEU A 247 12.68 -2.52 -12.33
C LEU A 247 12.27 -2.10 -13.74
N ASN A 248 11.26 -1.21 -13.83
CA ASN A 248 10.78 -0.65 -15.09
C ASN A 248 11.52 0.64 -15.50
N TYR A 249 12.51 1.07 -14.74
CA TYR A 249 13.22 2.32 -14.90
C TYR A 249 14.69 2.09 -15.27
N THR A 250 15.21 2.95 -16.14
CA THR A 250 16.62 3.02 -16.49
C THR A 250 17.41 3.73 -15.38
N GLU A 251 18.74 3.57 -15.40
CA GLU A 251 19.63 4.29 -14.48
C GLU A 251 19.47 5.82 -14.60
N ASP A 252 19.31 6.34 -15.82
CA ASP A 252 19.12 7.79 -16.06
C ASP A 252 17.79 8.29 -15.46
N GLU A 253 16.69 7.53 -15.61
CA GLU A 253 15.41 7.87 -15.00
C GLU A 253 15.46 7.84 -13.47
N ILE A 254 16.18 6.86 -12.90
CA ILE A 254 16.40 6.78 -11.44
C ILE A 254 17.27 7.95 -10.96
N ALA A 255 18.33 8.29 -11.70
CA ALA A 255 19.17 9.45 -11.40
C ALA A 255 18.35 10.76 -11.40
N GLU A 256 17.42 10.92 -12.34
CA GLU A 256 16.48 12.05 -12.34
C GLU A 256 15.60 12.08 -11.09
N GLY A 257 15.11 10.94 -10.63
CA GLY A 257 14.36 10.85 -9.38
C GLY A 257 15.18 11.28 -8.15
N ILE A 258 16.47 10.92 -8.12
CA ILE A 258 17.40 11.35 -7.08
C ILE A 258 17.62 12.88 -7.17
N ASP A 259 17.81 13.41 -8.38
CA ASP A 259 17.97 14.85 -8.61
C ASP A 259 16.70 15.63 -8.22
N PHE A 260 15.52 15.06 -8.44
CA PHE A 260 14.26 15.64 -7.94
C PHE A 260 14.29 15.78 -6.41
N ILE A 261 14.63 14.71 -5.66
CA ILE A 261 14.74 14.80 -4.20
C ILE A 261 15.81 15.78 -3.77
N LYS A 262 16.97 15.81 -4.47
CA LYS A 262 18.04 16.78 -4.23
C LYS A 262 17.55 18.20 -4.45
N SER A 263 16.78 18.47 -5.49
CA SER A 263 16.24 19.80 -5.79
C SER A 263 15.36 20.34 -4.67
N LEU A 264 14.55 19.48 -4.02
CA LEU A 264 13.73 19.87 -2.86
C LEU A 264 14.59 20.25 -1.65
N VAL A 265 15.74 19.60 -1.46
CA VAL A 265 16.69 19.96 -0.39
C VAL A 265 17.41 21.26 -0.73
N ASP A 266 17.93 21.41 -1.94
CA ASP A 266 18.64 22.60 -2.40
C ASP A 266 17.72 23.83 -2.44
N GLY A 267 16.44 23.63 -2.77
CA GLY A 267 15.38 24.64 -2.76
C GLY A 267 14.82 24.99 -1.38
N HIS A 268 15.43 24.47 -0.31
CA HIS A 268 14.96 24.69 1.07
C HIS A 268 13.53 24.17 1.35
N VAL A 269 13.03 23.23 0.54
CA VAL A 269 11.74 22.61 0.78
C VAL A 269 11.84 21.56 1.89
N MET A 270 12.95 20.80 1.91
CA MET A 270 13.24 19.78 2.91
C MET A 270 14.57 20.01 3.61
N MET A 271 14.60 19.74 4.91
CA MET A 271 15.84 19.74 5.70
C MET A 271 16.79 18.62 5.19
N ASN A 272 18.08 18.90 5.17
CA ASN A 272 19.09 17.87 4.87
C ASN A 272 19.05 16.74 5.93
N LEU A 273 19.12 15.48 5.48
CA LEU A 273 19.04 14.31 6.38
C LEU A 273 20.13 14.30 7.45
N LYS A 274 21.37 14.67 7.08
CA LYS A 274 22.46 14.72 8.04
C LYS A 274 22.19 15.73 9.15
N THR A 275 21.66 16.90 8.80
CA THR A 275 21.28 17.94 9.78
C THR A 275 20.17 17.43 10.70
N TYR A 276 19.12 16.85 10.11
CA TYR A 276 17.98 16.32 10.85
C TYR A 276 18.39 15.23 11.86
N TYR A 277 19.09 14.19 11.40
CA TYR A 277 19.50 13.08 12.26
C TYR A 277 20.56 13.46 13.30
N SER A 278 21.35 14.51 13.04
CA SER A 278 22.29 15.03 14.05
C SER A 278 21.56 15.67 15.23
N ALA A 279 20.37 16.25 15.02
CA ALA A 279 19.55 16.85 16.05
C ALA A 279 18.58 15.86 16.72
N ASN A 280 18.04 14.93 15.95
CA ASN A 280 16.90 14.09 16.35
C ASN A 280 17.24 12.60 16.50
N SER A 281 18.44 12.15 16.10
CA SER A 281 18.81 10.72 16.07
C SER A 281 17.73 9.87 15.38
N ASP A 282 17.21 8.84 16.02
CA ASP A 282 16.15 7.96 15.52
C ASP A 282 14.74 8.40 15.95
N THR A 283 14.58 9.64 16.43
CA THR A 283 13.28 10.17 16.84
C THR A 283 12.35 10.26 15.64
N ALA A 284 11.16 9.70 15.75
CA ALA A 284 10.15 9.79 14.71
C ALA A 284 9.74 11.25 14.47
N THR A 285 9.49 11.63 13.21
CA THR A 285 9.25 13.03 12.84
C THR A 285 8.15 13.70 13.67
N HIS A 286 7.03 13.02 13.96
CA HIS A 286 5.96 13.58 14.78
C HIS A 286 6.36 13.85 16.24
N GLN A 287 7.44 13.24 16.75
CA GLN A 287 7.99 13.43 18.10
C GLN A 287 9.15 14.42 18.13
N SER A 288 9.61 14.89 16.97
CA SER A 288 10.68 15.87 16.90
C SER A 288 10.20 17.26 17.36
N ASN A 289 11.11 18.02 17.98
CA ASN A 289 10.80 19.39 18.37
C ASN A 289 10.45 20.27 17.16
N GLU A 290 11.04 20.00 16.00
CA GLU A 290 10.81 20.73 14.76
C GLU A 290 9.38 20.54 14.26
N TRP A 291 8.81 19.33 14.37
CA TRP A 291 7.41 19.10 14.05
C TRP A 291 6.48 19.74 15.07
N ILE A 292 6.70 19.45 16.36
CA ILE A 292 5.84 19.91 17.47
C ILE A 292 5.67 21.43 17.43
N THR A 293 6.76 22.16 17.19
CA THR A 293 6.79 23.64 17.17
C THR A 293 6.52 24.25 15.79
N GLY A 294 6.22 23.42 14.78
CA GLY A 294 5.91 23.86 13.42
C GLY A 294 7.10 24.40 12.63
N LYS A 295 8.35 24.13 13.03
CA LYS A 295 9.54 24.42 12.22
C LYS A 295 9.58 23.57 10.96
N ILE A 296 9.12 22.33 11.06
CA ILE A 296 8.74 21.47 9.94
C ILE A 296 7.23 21.58 9.79
N ALA A 297 6.77 22.09 8.65
CA ALA A 297 5.37 22.41 8.42
C ALA A 297 4.64 21.43 7.51
N GLY A 298 5.27 20.34 7.12
CA GLY A 298 4.64 19.34 6.24
C GLY A 298 5.31 17.98 6.27
N ILE A 299 4.54 16.98 5.89
CA ILE A 299 4.99 15.60 5.75
C ILE A 299 4.19 14.87 4.67
N PHE A 300 4.82 13.91 4.00
CA PHE A 300 4.18 12.96 3.10
C PHE A 300 4.14 11.59 3.80
N GLU A 301 2.98 11.23 4.32
CA GLU A 301 2.83 10.06 5.19
C GLU A 301 1.52 9.32 4.89
N TRP A 302 1.33 8.13 5.45
CA TRP A 302 0.08 7.37 5.34
C TRP A 302 -1.10 8.17 5.91
N ASP A 303 -2.24 8.12 5.26
CA ASP A 303 -3.49 8.75 5.70
C ASP A 303 -3.89 8.34 7.12
N SER A 304 -3.64 7.08 7.47
CA SER A 304 -3.85 6.53 8.81
C SER A 304 -2.99 7.17 9.91
N ALA A 305 -1.98 7.96 9.53
CA ALA A 305 -1.11 8.67 10.46
C ALA A 305 -1.62 10.09 10.83
N ALA A 306 -2.71 10.55 10.23
CA ALA A 306 -3.23 11.91 10.42
C ALA A 306 -3.39 12.29 11.91
N SER A 307 -4.05 11.44 12.70
CA SER A 307 -4.27 11.67 14.13
C SER A 307 -2.94 11.77 14.91
N LYS A 308 -1.98 10.93 14.59
CA LYS A 308 -0.65 10.92 15.22
C LYS A 308 0.10 12.25 14.99
N TYR A 309 0.06 12.77 13.76
CA TYR A 309 0.74 14.00 13.41
C TYR A 309 -0.01 15.25 13.91
N SER A 310 -1.33 15.27 13.84
CA SER A 310 -2.13 16.42 14.32
C SER A 310 -2.06 16.56 15.84
N SER A 311 -2.16 15.46 16.58
CA SER A 311 -2.12 15.50 18.05
C SER A 311 -0.74 15.82 18.63
N ALA A 312 0.32 15.68 17.84
CA ALA A 312 1.68 15.99 18.26
C ALA A 312 2.03 17.49 18.19
N LEU A 313 1.27 18.29 17.44
CA LEU A 313 1.50 19.73 17.34
C LEU A 313 1.16 20.45 18.65
N ASP A 314 1.94 21.46 19.00
CA ASP A 314 1.67 22.31 20.14
C ASP A 314 0.39 23.17 19.96
N ASP A 315 -0.04 23.82 21.04
CA ASP A 315 -1.26 24.63 21.05
C ASP A 315 -1.25 25.79 20.05
N SER A 316 -0.07 26.26 19.63
CA SER A 316 0.05 27.35 18.67
C SER A 316 -0.03 26.89 17.20
N ASN A 317 0.08 25.59 16.96
CA ASN A 317 0.18 25.00 15.62
C ASN A 317 -0.94 24.00 15.29
N LYS A 318 -1.57 23.37 16.28
CA LYS A 318 -2.55 22.29 16.07
C LYS A 318 -3.74 22.68 15.19
N ASP A 319 -4.21 23.93 15.29
CA ASP A 319 -5.38 24.40 14.52
C ASP A 319 -5.05 24.62 13.03
N GLY A 320 -3.77 24.63 12.66
CA GLY A 320 -3.29 24.73 11.29
C GLY A 320 -3.14 23.39 10.58
N PHE A 321 -3.32 22.27 11.29
CA PHE A 321 -3.17 20.96 10.65
C PHE A 321 -4.23 20.73 9.58
N THR A 322 -3.78 20.43 8.36
CA THR A 322 -4.63 20.29 7.19
C THR A 322 -4.15 19.13 6.34
N VAL A 323 -5.11 18.35 5.85
CA VAL A 323 -4.86 17.35 4.81
C VAL A 323 -4.59 18.10 3.50
N GLY A 324 -3.50 17.77 2.83
CA GLY A 324 -3.13 18.36 1.56
C GLY A 324 -3.97 17.83 0.40
N GLU A 325 -3.92 18.56 -0.69
CA GLU A 325 -4.43 18.08 -1.98
C GLU A 325 -3.34 17.28 -2.71
N GLU A 326 -3.72 16.57 -3.76
CA GLU A 326 -2.77 15.86 -4.62
C GLU A 326 -1.76 16.85 -5.24
N ILE A 327 -0.48 16.52 -5.16
CA ILE A 327 0.57 17.25 -5.88
C ILE A 327 0.85 16.48 -7.16
N LYS A 328 0.55 17.10 -8.30
CA LYS A 328 0.79 16.50 -9.60
C LYS A 328 2.23 16.76 -10.05
N PHE A 329 2.95 15.68 -10.36
CA PHE A 329 4.28 15.72 -10.93
C PHE A 329 4.31 15.39 -12.43
N GLY A 330 3.16 14.95 -12.99
CA GLY A 330 2.95 14.60 -14.38
C GLY A 330 1.48 14.29 -14.66
N ASP A 331 1.19 13.77 -15.85
CA ASP A 331 -0.18 13.50 -16.30
C ASP A 331 -0.73 12.13 -15.84
N TYR A 332 0.11 11.28 -15.29
CA TYR A 332 -0.25 9.93 -14.85
C TYR A 332 -0.61 9.91 -13.36
N ASN A 333 -1.78 9.38 -13.05
CA ASN A 333 -2.30 9.26 -11.69
C ASN A 333 -2.12 7.83 -11.12
N GLY A 334 -1.04 7.16 -11.46
CA GLY A 334 -0.77 5.78 -11.06
C GLY A 334 -0.07 5.61 -9.72
N GLY A 335 0.21 6.69 -9.01
CA GLY A 335 1.02 6.66 -7.79
C GLY A 335 0.37 5.91 -6.61
N PHE A 336 1.13 5.73 -5.59
CA PHE A 336 0.98 5.07 -4.29
C PHE A 336 -0.38 5.13 -3.56
N SER A 337 -1.50 5.03 -4.21
CA SER A 337 -2.79 4.93 -3.54
C SER A 337 -3.19 3.50 -3.16
N LYS A 338 -2.30 2.51 -3.31
CA LYS A 338 -2.70 1.10 -3.29
C LYS A 338 -2.00 0.31 -2.19
N VAL A 339 -2.39 0.52 -0.95
CA VAL A 339 -2.19 -0.50 0.07
C VAL A 339 -3.55 -1.03 0.47
N SER A 340 -3.94 -2.14 -0.11
CA SER A 340 -5.10 -2.89 0.36
C SER A 340 -4.62 -3.81 1.48
N MET A 341 -5.36 -3.85 2.56
CA MET A 341 -5.23 -4.89 3.56
C MET A 341 -6.42 -5.82 3.41
N GLY A 342 -6.17 -7.10 3.26
CA GLY A 342 -7.19 -8.11 3.12
C GLY A 342 -7.24 -9.06 4.31
N LEU A 343 -8.34 -9.79 4.44
CA LEU A 343 -8.45 -10.99 5.25
C LEU A 343 -8.29 -12.19 4.33
N ALA A 344 -7.44 -13.13 4.70
CA ALA A 344 -7.19 -14.36 3.97
C ALA A 344 -7.59 -15.56 4.82
#